data_75fefcf6234befd7ffbbcceb3fae01ee
#
_entry.id   75fefcf6234befd7ffbbcceb3fae01ee
#
_cell.length_a   1.000
_cell.length_b   1.000
_cell.length_c   1.000
_cell.angle_alpha   90.00
_cell.angle_beta   90.00
_cell.angle_gamma   90.00
#
_symmetry.space_group_name_H-M   'P 1'
#
loop_
_entity.id
_entity.type
_entity.pdbx_description
1 polymer ?
#
loop_
_entity_poly.entity_id
_entity_poly.type
_entity_poly.pdbx_seq_one_letter_code
_entity_poly.pdbx_strand_id
1 'polypeptide(L)'
;MLKAIHYINQFFGQVGGEDAADAKPIFHDNLVGCSMMLNQMVKPDIEVTNTIVCGDNYITNHTDEALKEIFAWLDTKKFDIFFAGPAFMAGRYGVGCGIIGNADIGEDNTEAYVRVVP
;
A
#
# COMPACT_ATOMS: atom_id res chain seq x y z
N MET A 1 -18.91 -7.76 -4.11
CA MET A 1 -17.57 -7.97 -3.55
C MET A 1 -16.78 -6.68 -3.64
N LEU A 2 -16.19 -6.27 -2.52
CA LEU A 2 -15.38 -5.07 -2.48
C LEU A 2 -13.98 -5.34 -3.05
N LYS A 3 -13.41 -4.36 -3.72
CA LYS A 3 -12.07 -4.44 -4.30
C LYS A 3 -11.09 -3.66 -3.42
N ALA A 4 -9.93 -4.24 -3.16
CA ALA A 4 -8.93 -3.64 -2.29
C ALA A 4 -7.56 -3.56 -2.97
N ILE A 5 -6.84 -2.50 -2.62
CA ILE A 5 -5.44 -2.31 -3.01
C ILE A 5 -4.61 -2.38 -1.72
N HIS A 6 -3.49 -3.07 -1.78
CA HIS A 6 -2.64 -3.32 -0.63
C HIS A 6 -1.29 -2.60 -0.78
N TYR A 7 -0.91 -1.84 0.25
CA TYR A 7 0.38 -1.15 0.32
C TYR A 7 1.29 -1.87 1.31
N ILE A 8 2.48 -2.24 0.85
CA ILE A 8 3.50 -2.89 1.69
C ILE A 8 4.88 -2.29 1.39
N ASN A 9 5.85 -2.57 2.28
CA ASN A 9 7.21 -2.08 2.10
C ASN A 9 8.06 -3.00 1.22
N GLN A 10 9.32 -2.61 0.99
CA GLN A 10 10.26 -3.36 0.16
C GLN A 10 10.55 -4.78 0.68
N PHE A 11 10.54 -4.98 1.99
CA PHE A 11 10.82 -6.28 2.59
C PHE A 11 9.65 -7.25 2.34
N PHE A 12 8.44 -6.85 2.71
CA PHE A 12 7.24 -7.67 2.54
C PHE A 12 6.85 -7.81 1.07
N GLY A 13 7.28 -6.88 0.22
CA GLY A 13 7.13 -6.97 -1.23
C GLY A 13 8.20 -7.78 -1.93
N GLN A 14 9.15 -8.34 -1.16
CA GLN A 14 10.21 -9.22 -1.67
C GLN A 14 11.17 -8.51 -2.64
N VAL A 15 11.33 -7.20 -2.51
CA VAL A 15 12.31 -6.43 -3.27
C VAL A 15 13.70 -6.53 -2.62
N GLY A 16 13.74 -6.47 -1.30
CA GLY A 16 14.96 -6.56 -0.53
C GLY A 16 14.76 -6.08 0.90
N GLY A 17 15.84 -6.07 1.69
CA GLY A 17 15.84 -5.56 3.04
C GLY A 17 16.17 -4.07 3.09
N GLU A 18 17.04 -3.68 4.03
CA GLU A 18 17.45 -2.28 4.19
C GLU A 18 18.14 -1.71 2.93
N ASP A 19 18.80 -2.54 2.16
CA ASP A 19 19.42 -2.15 0.91
C ASP A 19 18.41 -1.68 -0.14
N ALA A 20 17.16 -2.10 -0.04
CA ALA A 20 16.07 -1.70 -0.94
C ALA A 20 15.13 -0.67 -0.32
N ALA A 21 15.48 -0.09 0.85
CA ALA A 21 14.61 0.85 1.55
C ALA A 21 14.38 2.18 0.80
N ASP A 22 15.23 2.49 -0.19
CA ASP A 22 15.07 3.68 -1.03
C ASP A 22 14.32 3.41 -2.33
N ALA A 23 13.71 2.23 -2.48
CA ALA A 23 13.00 1.86 -3.69
C ALA A 23 11.79 2.76 -3.92
N LYS A 24 11.67 3.28 -5.13
CA LYS A 24 10.49 4.04 -5.56
C LYS A 24 9.27 3.13 -5.62
N PRO A 25 8.05 3.69 -5.61
CA PRO A 25 6.85 2.86 -5.68
C PRO A 25 6.85 1.95 -6.90
N ILE A 26 6.51 0.69 -6.66
CA ILE A 26 6.35 -0.33 -7.68
C ILE A 26 4.88 -0.76 -7.65
N PHE A 27 4.22 -0.70 -8.80
CA PHE A 27 2.79 -0.98 -8.92
C PHE A 27 2.59 -2.33 -9.59
N HIS A 28 1.94 -3.25 -8.86
CA HIS A 28 1.67 -4.59 -9.35
C HIS A 28 0.18 -4.77 -9.62
N ASP A 29 -0.15 -5.32 -10.78
CA ASP A 29 -1.53 -5.72 -11.10
C ASP A 29 -1.86 -7.10 -10.55
N ASN A 30 -1.01 -7.64 -9.70
CA ASN A 30 -1.16 -8.94 -9.06
C ASN A 30 -0.81 -8.83 -7.58
N LEU A 31 -0.92 -9.96 -6.88
CA LEU A 31 -0.60 -10.04 -5.46
C LEU A 31 0.84 -10.52 -5.29
N VAL A 32 1.61 -9.78 -4.51
CA VAL A 32 3.00 -10.14 -4.18
C VAL A 32 3.18 -10.13 -2.67
N GLY A 33 4.15 -10.91 -2.20
CA GLY A 33 4.49 -10.97 -0.78
C GLY A 33 3.27 -11.32 0.08
N CYS A 34 3.08 -10.61 1.17
CA CYS A 34 2.01 -10.88 2.12
C CYS A 34 0.61 -10.52 1.60
N SER A 35 0.49 -9.89 0.43
CA SER A 35 -0.81 -9.60 -0.16
C SER A 35 -1.62 -10.87 -0.45
N MET A 36 -0.96 -11.97 -0.79
CA MET A 36 -1.64 -13.25 -1.01
C MET A 36 -2.30 -13.75 0.27
N MET A 37 -1.60 -13.64 1.40
CA MET A 37 -2.14 -14.04 2.69
C MET A 37 -3.31 -13.13 3.09
N LEU A 38 -3.17 -11.83 2.91
CA LEU A 38 -4.26 -10.88 3.20
C LEU A 38 -5.49 -11.23 2.38
N ASN A 39 -5.33 -11.51 1.10
CA ASN A 39 -6.44 -11.86 0.23
C ASN A 39 -7.18 -13.12 0.73
N GLN A 40 -6.44 -14.13 1.18
CA GLN A 40 -7.05 -15.33 1.75
C GLN A 40 -7.85 -15.02 3.02
N MET A 41 -7.37 -14.09 3.84
CA MET A 41 -8.03 -13.74 5.09
C MET A 41 -9.30 -12.92 4.90
N VAL A 42 -9.40 -12.14 3.83
CA VAL A 42 -10.54 -11.23 3.63
C VAL A 42 -11.60 -11.78 2.68
N LYS A 43 -11.33 -12.92 2.02
CA LYS A 43 -12.32 -13.59 1.18
C LYS A 43 -13.49 -14.11 2.03
N PRO A 44 -14.67 -14.23 1.44
CA PRO A 44 -15.09 -13.86 0.08
C PRO A 44 -15.60 -12.42 -0.05
N ASP A 45 -15.64 -11.66 1.04
CA ASP A 45 -16.26 -10.33 1.05
C ASP A 45 -15.42 -9.28 0.33
N ILE A 46 -14.10 -9.45 0.37
CA ILE A 46 -13.14 -8.52 -0.21
C ILE A 46 -12.17 -9.28 -1.10
N GLU A 47 -11.83 -8.68 -2.22
CA GLU A 47 -10.80 -9.19 -3.12
C GLU A 47 -9.67 -8.18 -3.21
N VAL A 48 -8.45 -8.58 -2.84
CA VAL A 48 -7.25 -7.77 -3.06
C VAL A 48 -6.82 -7.95 -4.50
N THR A 49 -6.78 -6.87 -5.26
CA THR A 49 -6.54 -6.95 -6.70
C THR A 49 -5.15 -6.49 -7.10
N ASN A 50 -4.56 -5.59 -6.32
CA ASN A 50 -3.30 -4.94 -6.67
C ASN A 50 -2.45 -4.74 -5.43
N THR A 51 -1.14 -4.63 -5.65
CA THR A 51 -0.17 -4.38 -4.58
C THR A 51 0.71 -3.19 -4.96
N ILE A 52 0.90 -2.27 -4.02
CA ILE A 52 1.89 -1.21 -4.12
C ILE A 52 3.04 -1.56 -3.19
N VAL A 53 4.25 -1.58 -3.71
CA VAL A 53 5.47 -1.79 -2.92
C VAL A 53 6.29 -0.51 -2.96
N CYS A 54 6.63 0.02 -1.79
CA CYS A 54 7.43 1.24 -1.71
C CYS A 54 8.46 1.11 -0.59
N GLY A 55 9.67 1.60 -0.84
CA GLY A 55 10.73 1.57 0.15
C GLY A 55 10.43 2.48 1.34
N ASP A 56 10.74 2.00 2.55
CA ASP A 56 10.47 2.74 3.79
C ASP A 56 11.18 4.09 3.82
N ASN A 57 12.43 4.17 3.33
CA ASN A 57 13.16 5.42 3.26
C ASN A 57 12.59 6.35 2.19
N TYR A 58 12.15 5.78 1.09
CA TYR A 58 11.60 6.60 0.00
C TYR A 58 10.34 7.34 0.44
N ILE A 59 9.38 6.62 1.05
CA ILE A 59 8.14 7.26 1.48
C ILE A 59 8.36 8.26 2.62
N THR A 60 9.36 8.04 3.49
CA THR A 60 9.62 8.94 4.60
C THR A 60 10.48 10.14 4.21
N ASN A 61 11.44 9.97 3.29
CA ASN A 61 12.37 11.02 2.89
C ASN A 61 11.93 11.77 1.62
N HIS A 62 11.09 11.15 0.80
CA HIS A 62 10.56 11.73 -0.43
C HIS A 62 9.04 11.63 -0.44
N THR A 63 8.43 12.07 0.66
CA THR A 63 6.99 11.90 0.90
C THR A 63 6.13 12.48 -0.22
N ASP A 64 6.42 13.71 -0.64
CA ASP A 64 5.60 14.39 -1.65
C ASP A 64 5.68 13.68 -3.01
N GLU A 65 6.88 13.28 -3.42
CA GLU A 65 7.08 12.54 -4.66
C GLU A 65 6.39 11.18 -4.62
N ALA A 66 6.53 10.46 -3.50
CA ALA A 66 5.92 9.15 -3.32
C ALA A 66 4.40 9.24 -3.40
N LEU A 67 3.80 10.17 -2.68
CA LEU A 67 2.35 10.36 -2.68
C LEU A 67 1.84 10.78 -4.05
N LYS A 68 2.58 11.64 -4.75
CA LYS A 68 2.20 12.07 -6.10
C LYS A 68 2.15 10.88 -7.07
N GLU A 69 3.18 10.04 -7.04
CA GLU A 69 3.24 8.85 -7.90
C GLU A 69 2.14 7.85 -7.56
N ILE A 70 1.94 7.59 -6.26
CA ILE A 70 0.93 6.64 -5.79
C ILE A 70 -0.47 7.12 -6.15
N PHE A 71 -0.78 8.40 -5.91
CA PHE A 71 -2.10 8.95 -6.21
C PHE A 71 -2.38 8.99 -7.71
N ALA A 72 -1.38 9.30 -8.53
CA ALA A 72 -1.54 9.28 -9.97
C ALA A 72 -1.93 7.87 -10.46
N TRP A 73 -1.31 6.84 -9.88
CA TRP A 73 -1.65 5.46 -10.22
C TRP A 73 -3.04 5.06 -9.68
N LEU A 74 -3.34 5.43 -8.42
CA LEU A 74 -4.64 5.13 -7.81
C LEU A 74 -5.79 5.76 -8.58
N ASP A 75 -5.59 6.93 -9.15
CA ASP A 75 -6.62 7.61 -9.96
C ASP A 75 -7.01 6.81 -11.22
N THR A 76 -6.16 5.87 -11.64
CA THR A 76 -6.47 5.00 -12.79
C THR A 76 -7.22 3.74 -12.38
N LYS A 77 -7.44 3.51 -11.09
CA LYS A 77 -8.02 2.28 -10.56
C LYS A 77 -9.36 2.55 -9.89
N LYS A 78 -10.20 1.53 -9.91
CA LYS A 78 -11.43 1.52 -9.12
C LYS A 78 -11.26 0.56 -7.97
N PHE A 79 -11.41 1.07 -6.75
CA PHE A 79 -11.28 0.27 -5.53
C PHE A 79 -12.17 0.84 -4.44
N ASP A 80 -12.48 0.00 -3.45
CA ASP A 80 -13.36 0.37 -2.34
C ASP A 80 -12.56 0.54 -1.04
N ILE A 81 -11.45 -0.20 -0.90
CA ILE A 81 -10.68 -0.26 0.33
C ILE A 81 -9.20 -0.16 -0.02
N PHE A 82 -8.48 0.55 0.83
CA PHE A 82 -7.03 0.62 0.76
C PHE A 82 -6.45 0.09 2.07
N PHE A 83 -5.61 -0.95 2.00
CA PHE A 83 -4.93 -1.50 3.15
C PHE A 83 -3.48 -1.07 3.14
N ALA A 84 -3.04 -0.38 4.19
CA ALA A 84 -1.64 -0.05 4.39
C ALA A 84 -1.12 -0.84 5.59
N GLY A 85 -0.27 -1.81 5.36
CA GLY A 85 0.23 -2.70 6.40
C GLY A 85 -0.14 -4.15 6.15
N PRO A 86 -0.06 -5.04 7.16
CA PRO A 86 0.21 -4.75 8.58
C PRO A 86 1.64 -4.27 8.81
N ALA A 87 1.81 -3.34 9.71
CA ALA A 87 3.10 -2.71 9.94
C ALA A 87 4.03 -3.54 10.85
N PHE A 88 3.49 -4.52 11.55
CA PHE A 88 4.22 -5.42 12.44
C PHE A 88 5.08 -4.70 13.47
N MET A 89 4.68 -3.51 13.90
CA MET A 89 5.41 -2.64 14.83
C MET A 89 6.79 -2.21 14.29
N ALA A 90 7.03 -2.32 13.00
CA ALA A 90 8.28 -1.87 12.37
C ALA A 90 8.28 -0.35 12.24
N GLY A 91 9.28 0.32 12.81
CA GLY A 91 9.33 1.77 12.95
C GLY A 91 9.06 2.55 11.66
N ARG A 92 9.97 2.47 10.68
CA ARG A 92 9.83 3.22 9.42
C ARG A 92 8.66 2.74 8.58
N TYR A 93 8.39 1.45 8.58
CA TYR A 93 7.25 0.90 7.87
C TYR A 93 5.95 1.41 8.50
N GLY A 94 5.88 1.43 9.84
CA GLY A 94 4.72 1.99 10.54
C GLY A 94 4.49 3.45 10.20
N VAL A 95 5.56 4.26 10.13
CA VAL A 95 5.47 5.67 9.73
C VAL A 95 4.98 5.77 8.28
N GLY A 96 5.52 4.96 7.37
CA GLY A 96 5.09 4.95 5.96
C GLY A 96 3.63 4.59 5.81
N CYS A 97 3.16 3.56 6.53
CA CYS A 97 1.74 3.20 6.52
C CYS A 97 0.87 4.33 7.06
N GLY A 98 1.33 5.03 8.09
CA GLY A 98 0.63 6.18 8.64
C GLY A 98 0.54 7.33 7.65
N ILE A 99 1.62 7.62 6.93
CA ILE A 99 1.66 8.67 5.91
C ILE A 99 0.62 8.39 4.83
N ILE A 100 0.67 7.21 4.22
CA ILE A 100 -0.25 6.87 3.13
C ILE A 100 -1.68 6.72 3.65
N GLY A 101 -1.85 6.18 4.86
CA GLY A 101 -3.17 5.96 5.44
C GLY A 101 -3.90 7.23 5.82
N ASN A 102 -3.17 8.30 6.13
CA ASN A 102 -3.73 9.60 6.48
C ASN A 102 -3.83 10.57 5.30
N ALA A 103 -3.30 10.18 4.16
CA ALA A 103 -3.40 11.01 2.96
C ALA A 103 -4.83 11.00 2.43
N ASP A 104 -5.22 12.07 1.75
CA ASP A 104 -6.55 12.18 1.15
C ASP A 104 -6.60 11.35 -0.12
N ILE A 105 -6.92 10.06 0.05
CA ILE A 105 -7.07 9.12 -1.07
C ILE A 105 -8.55 9.06 -1.42
N GLY A 106 -8.89 9.38 -2.64
CA GLY A 106 -10.23 9.11 -3.12
C GLY A 106 -11.18 10.28 -3.07
N GLU A 107 -10.68 11.48 -3.28
CA GLU A 107 -11.55 12.63 -3.51
C GLU A 107 -12.52 12.33 -4.65
N ASP A 108 -12.02 11.63 -5.69
CA ASP A 108 -12.81 11.16 -6.81
C ASP A 108 -13.38 9.76 -6.62
N ASN A 109 -13.05 9.12 -5.50
CA ASN A 109 -13.47 7.76 -5.15
C ASN A 109 -14.11 7.80 -3.76
N THR A 110 -15.25 8.48 -3.68
CA THR A 110 -15.90 8.85 -2.43
C THR A 110 -16.29 7.69 -1.54
N GLU A 111 -16.27 6.46 -2.05
CA GLU A 111 -16.60 5.26 -1.30
C GLU A 111 -15.35 4.48 -0.85
N ALA A 112 -14.15 4.99 -1.15
CA ALA A 112 -12.93 4.33 -0.75
C ALA A 112 -12.65 4.55 0.73
N TYR A 113 -12.27 3.48 1.41
CA TYR A 113 -11.91 3.53 2.81
C TYR A 113 -10.41 3.31 2.93
N VAL A 114 -9.76 4.15 3.74
CA VAL A 114 -8.34 3.98 4.06
C VAL A 114 -8.25 3.38 5.45
N ARG A 115 -7.56 2.26 5.56
CA ARG A 115 -7.38 1.58 6.84
C ARG A 115 -5.92 1.22 7.01
N VAL A 116 -5.35 1.62 8.15
CA VAL A 116 -4.01 1.20 8.56
C VAL A 116 -4.19 -0.04 9.44
N VAL A 117 -3.47 -1.11 9.08
CA VAL A 117 -3.50 -2.36 9.84
C VAL A 117 -2.14 -2.50 10.52
N PRO A 118 -2.08 -2.42 11.87
CA PRO A 118 -0.81 -2.54 12.62
C PRO A 118 -0.21 -3.94 12.55
#